data_3115f983e9f1b5d4e7f0803e32466927
#
_entry.id   3115f983e9f1b5d4e7f0803e32466927
#
_cell.length_a   1.000
_cell.length_b   1.000
_cell.length_c   1.000
_cell.angle_alpha   90.00
_cell.angle_beta   90.00
_cell.angle_gamma   90.00
#
_symmetry.space_group_name_H-M   'P 1'
#
loop_
_entity.id
_entity.type
_entity.pdbx_description
1 polymer ?
#
loop_
_entity_poly.entity_id
_entity_poly.type
_entity_poly.pdbx_seq_one_letter_code
_entity_poly.pdbx_strand_id
1 'polypeptide(L)'
;PDFSNDWKQALWLLRKGHVHAHNGRSQFLFAHKQNKYSLALGGFIALRTSYDFDGTPSATDFIPSSIPVPGDYASRQRLSMDASTSRIYLKGIANTRALGRVVVYVSTDFRGGAQGSYTPRLREAYVSFKGFTFGRDVTTFCDLDAGPTTIDFQGPNAYNFTFATMIRYEVPFANDHLKFGLAAELPSVSGTFGETFDPIPQRVPDFPVYFQYAWGAKRDSHFRVTGVVRDLYLHNAATGNNTSLLGWGVQASTCINLARVLTIYGNGVYGEGITNYIQDLSGLGYDFTPDPQDPAKVQTMPMWGWYGAARINILPQRLFISGGYSEAH
;
A
#
# COMPACT_ATOMS: atom_id res chain seq x y z
N PRO A 1 12.54 7.57 39.46
CA PRO A 1 11.97 6.77 38.37
C PRO A 1 12.72 7.10 37.09
N ASP A 2 13.38 6.08 36.53
CA ASP A 2 14.30 6.24 35.41
C ASP A 2 13.50 6.29 34.10
N PHE A 3 13.16 7.48 33.64
CA PHE A 3 12.44 7.75 32.39
C PHE A 3 13.23 7.35 31.14
N SER A 4 14.50 6.93 31.27
CA SER A 4 15.37 6.63 30.12
C SER A 4 15.02 5.33 29.38
N ASN A 5 14.37 4.36 30.05
CA ASN A 5 14.00 3.09 29.45
C ASN A 5 12.59 3.10 28.82
N ASP A 6 11.69 3.94 29.31
CA ASP A 6 10.29 3.96 28.89
C ASP A 6 10.11 4.57 27.49
N TRP A 7 10.90 5.60 27.16
CA TRP A 7 10.85 6.19 25.83
C TRP A 7 11.52 5.30 24.77
N LYS A 8 12.51 4.46 25.15
CA LYS A 8 13.10 3.45 24.24
C LYS A 8 12.13 2.33 23.94
N GLN A 9 11.34 1.89 24.90
CA GLN A 9 10.24 0.93 24.67
C GLN A 9 9.12 1.55 23.85
N ALA A 10 8.74 2.81 24.13
CA ALA A 10 7.75 3.52 23.30
C ALA A 10 8.23 3.69 21.85
N LEU A 11 9.51 4.02 21.62
CA LEU A 11 10.12 4.09 20.30
C LEU A 11 10.19 2.70 19.61
N TRP A 12 10.50 1.64 20.36
CA TRP A 12 10.51 0.28 19.82
C TRP A 12 9.11 -0.18 19.44
N LEU A 13 8.11 0.16 20.23
CA LEU A 13 6.70 -0.11 19.99
C LEU A 13 6.15 0.67 18.77
N LEU A 14 6.68 1.86 18.51
CA LEU A 14 6.36 2.69 17.36
C LEU A 14 7.04 2.18 16.07
N ARG A 15 8.18 1.50 16.20
CA ARG A 15 8.92 0.90 15.07
C ARG A 15 8.29 -0.41 14.54
N LYS A 16 7.48 -1.12 15.34
CA LYS A 16 6.79 -2.36 14.92
C LYS A 16 5.40 -2.13 14.31
N GLY A 17 4.89 -0.93 14.25
CA GLY A 17 3.72 -0.60 13.45
C GLY A 17 4.21 -0.16 12.08
N HIS A 18 3.69 -0.74 11.01
CA HIS A 18 3.96 -0.44 9.61
C HIS A 18 3.84 1.07 9.31
N VAL A 19 4.82 1.81 9.74
CA VAL A 19 5.07 3.15 9.27
C VAL A 19 6.32 3.00 8.43
N HIS A 20 6.24 3.23 7.13
CA HIS A 20 7.39 3.69 6.38
C HIS A 20 7.81 5.01 7.02
N ALA A 21 8.49 4.90 8.16
CA ALA A 21 9.13 6.00 8.80
C ALA A 21 10.36 6.32 7.95
N HIS A 22 10.20 7.22 7.01
CA HIS A 22 11.32 8.04 6.63
C HIS A 22 11.81 8.68 7.95
N ASN A 23 12.87 8.10 8.51
CA ASN A 23 13.64 8.59 9.65
C ASN A 23 12.79 9.06 10.84
N GLY A 24 12.56 8.15 11.81
CA GLY A 24 11.85 8.38 13.07
C GLY A 24 12.30 9.59 13.85
N ARG A 25 11.83 10.75 13.49
CA ARG A 25 12.05 12.00 14.23
C ARG A 25 10.78 12.83 14.17
N SER A 26 10.44 13.35 15.35
CA SER A 26 9.42 14.34 15.64
C SER A 26 8.02 13.78 15.85
N GLN A 27 7.83 13.18 17.02
CA GLN A 27 6.52 12.94 17.57
C GLN A 27 6.47 13.50 19.00
N PHE A 28 5.35 14.12 19.35
CA PHE A 28 5.06 14.43 20.74
C PHE A 28 4.44 13.19 21.37
N LEU A 29 5.02 12.71 22.47
CA LEU A 29 4.54 11.55 23.21
C LEU A 29 3.98 11.99 24.56
N PHE A 30 2.72 11.69 24.80
CA PHE A 30 2.07 11.85 26.10
C PHE A 30 1.84 10.46 26.70
N ALA A 31 2.42 10.20 27.88
CA ALA A 31 2.19 8.98 28.64
C ALA A 31 1.49 9.29 29.96
N HIS A 32 0.53 8.44 30.37
CA HIS A 32 -0.26 8.61 31.58
C HIS A 32 -0.41 7.30 32.36
N LYS A 33 -0.51 7.38 33.69
CA LYS A 33 -0.73 6.26 34.61
C LYS A 33 0.24 5.08 34.38
N GLN A 34 1.51 5.26 34.70
CA GLN A 34 2.54 4.22 34.63
C GLN A 34 2.58 3.53 33.22
N ASN A 35 2.54 4.33 32.15
CA ASN A 35 2.56 3.87 30.76
C ASN A 35 1.37 2.97 30.35
N LYS A 36 0.26 3.01 31.08
CA LYS A 36 -0.96 2.32 30.70
C LYS A 36 -1.60 2.89 29.44
N TYR A 37 -1.46 4.19 29.24
CA TYR A 37 -1.95 4.92 28.07
C TYR A 37 -0.84 5.78 27.49
N SER A 38 -0.69 5.79 26.19
CA SER A 38 0.21 6.72 25.50
C SER A 38 -0.46 7.25 24.25
N LEU A 39 -0.21 8.51 23.95
CA LEU A 39 -0.69 9.20 22.76
C LEU A 39 0.50 9.84 22.07
N ALA A 40 0.68 9.59 20.78
CA ALA A 40 1.72 10.19 19.97
C ALA A 40 1.08 10.96 18.82
N LEU A 41 1.48 12.20 18.64
CA LEU A 41 1.21 13.04 17.49
C LEU A 41 2.50 13.18 16.70
N GLY A 42 2.47 12.93 15.40
CA GLY A 42 3.63 13.04 14.54
C GLY A 42 3.27 13.31 13.09
N GLY A 43 4.28 13.41 12.27
CA GLY A 43 4.14 13.66 10.86
C GLY A 43 5.43 14.14 10.23
N PHE A 44 5.35 14.56 8.98
CA PHE A 44 6.43 15.19 8.26
C PHE A 44 5.88 16.15 7.21
N ILE A 45 6.68 17.14 6.84
CA ILE A 45 6.46 18.01 5.70
C ILE A 45 7.34 17.49 4.58
N ALA A 46 6.74 17.28 3.40
CA ALA A 46 7.43 16.87 2.18
C ALA A 46 7.28 17.98 1.14
N LEU A 47 8.38 18.40 0.56
CA LEU A 47 8.41 19.21 -0.65
C LEU A 47 9.13 18.40 -1.73
N ARG A 48 8.47 18.19 -2.85
CA ARG A 48 9.03 17.60 -4.04
C ARG A 48 9.16 18.64 -5.12
N THR A 49 10.29 18.60 -5.79
CA THR A 49 10.55 19.47 -6.93
C THR A 49 11.06 18.59 -8.05
N SER A 50 10.46 18.71 -9.23
CA SER A 50 10.90 18.05 -10.45
C SER A 50 10.96 19.02 -11.61
N TYR A 51 11.86 18.74 -12.54
CA TYR A 51 11.92 19.41 -13.83
C TYR A 51 11.82 18.35 -14.92
N ASP A 52 10.72 18.37 -15.64
CA ASP A 52 10.45 17.42 -16.72
C ASP A 52 10.92 18.03 -18.05
N PHE A 53 11.87 17.38 -18.70
CA PHE A 53 12.37 17.81 -20.01
C PHE A 53 11.38 17.45 -21.11
N ASP A 54 10.80 16.24 -21.04
CA ASP A 54 9.76 15.75 -21.94
C ASP A 54 9.13 14.48 -21.29
N GLY A 55 7.88 14.50 -20.87
CA GLY A 55 7.33 13.30 -20.29
C GLY A 55 6.04 13.44 -19.50
N THR A 56 6.08 13.25 -18.19
CA THR A 56 4.88 13.01 -17.39
C THR A 56 4.04 14.27 -17.17
N PRO A 57 2.70 14.17 -17.27
CA PRO A 57 1.79 15.26 -16.94
C PRO A 57 1.60 15.47 -15.42
N SER A 58 1.97 14.48 -14.57
CA SER A 58 1.80 14.58 -13.11
C SER A 58 2.98 15.29 -12.44
N ALA A 59 2.68 16.14 -11.46
CA ALA A 59 3.68 16.80 -10.61
C ALA A 59 4.17 15.92 -9.45
N THR A 60 3.43 14.89 -9.10
CA THR A 60 3.65 14.09 -7.88
C THR A 60 4.02 12.65 -8.18
N ASP A 61 3.38 12.07 -9.18
CA ASP A 61 3.48 10.66 -9.52
C ASP A 61 4.11 10.48 -10.89
N PHE A 62 5.07 9.58 -10.99
CA PHE A 62 5.61 9.16 -12.27
C PHE A 62 4.84 7.91 -12.75
N ILE A 63 3.81 8.15 -13.58
CA ILE A 63 2.95 7.10 -14.13
C ILE A 63 3.27 6.92 -15.61
N PRO A 64 4.02 5.88 -16.01
CA PRO A 64 4.43 5.69 -17.40
C PRO A 64 3.27 5.64 -18.40
N SER A 65 2.15 5.04 -18.03
CA SER A 65 0.95 4.95 -18.89
C SER A 65 0.28 6.30 -19.17
N SER A 66 0.57 7.33 -18.38
CA SER A 66 0.05 8.69 -18.58
C SER A 66 0.93 9.57 -19.46
N ILE A 67 2.11 9.09 -19.85
CA ILE A 67 3.02 9.82 -20.73
C ILE A 67 2.45 9.83 -22.14
N PRO A 68 2.16 11.02 -22.74
CA PRO A 68 1.58 11.09 -24.08
C PRO A 68 2.56 10.63 -25.15
N VAL A 69 2.07 9.85 -26.12
CA VAL A 69 2.83 9.40 -27.29
C VAL A 69 1.98 9.62 -28.55
N PRO A 70 2.37 10.55 -29.45
CA PRO A 70 3.56 11.41 -29.40
C PRO A 70 3.52 12.44 -28.26
N GLY A 71 4.69 12.91 -27.83
CA GLY A 71 4.83 13.83 -26.72
C GLY A 71 4.01 15.12 -26.89
N ASP A 72 3.41 15.58 -25.79
CA ASP A 72 2.61 16.81 -25.74
C ASP A 72 3.50 18.01 -25.38
N TYR A 73 3.25 19.15 -26.04
CA TYR A 73 3.94 20.41 -25.72
C TYR A 73 3.76 20.86 -24.26
N ALA A 74 2.63 20.53 -23.62
CA ALA A 74 2.32 20.88 -22.23
C ALA A 74 3.14 20.11 -21.20
N SER A 75 3.72 18.96 -21.55
CA SER A 75 4.58 18.16 -20.68
C SER A 75 6.08 18.41 -20.87
N ARG A 76 6.45 19.35 -21.73
CA ARG A 76 7.85 19.71 -22.02
C ARG A 76 8.33 20.87 -21.17
N GLN A 77 9.59 20.77 -20.70
CA GLN A 77 10.30 21.85 -19.96
C GLN A 77 9.46 22.40 -18.79
N ARG A 78 8.88 21.48 -18.00
CA ARG A 78 7.97 21.83 -16.93
C ARG A 78 8.64 21.74 -15.56
N LEU A 79 8.62 22.85 -14.81
CA LEU A 79 8.94 22.86 -13.39
C LEU A 79 7.68 22.49 -12.58
N SER A 80 7.80 21.53 -11.68
CA SER A 80 6.73 21.13 -10.77
C SER A 80 7.21 21.17 -9.32
N MET A 81 6.33 21.63 -8.44
CA MET A 81 6.52 21.58 -6.99
C MET A 81 5.25 21.05 -6.33
N ASP A 82 5.41 20.12 -5.40
CA ASP A 82 4.29 19.51 -4.70
C ASP A 82 4.61 19.25 -3.22
N ALA A 83 3.69 19.64 -2.34
CA ALA A 83 3.76 19.40 -0.91
C ALA A 83 2.63 18.47 -0.39
N SER A 84 1.77 17.95 -1.28
CA SER A 84 0.56 17.19 -0.93
C SER A 84 0.85 15.86 -0.23
N THR A 85 2.07 15.33 -0.35
CA THR A 85 2.50 14.11 0.33
C THR A 85 2.94 14.31 1.78
N SER A 86 2.91 15.56 2.28
CA SER A 86 3.05 15.85 3.70
C SER A 86 2.01 15.06 4.49
N ARG A 87 2.37 14.60 5.68
CA ARG A 87 1.53 13.70 6.47
C ARG A 87 1.45 14.13 7.93
N ILE A 88 0.28 13.94 8.52
CA ILE A 88 0.03 14.06 9.95
C ILE A 88 -0.56 12.74 10.42
N TYR A 89 -0.16 12.26 11.61
CA TYR A 89 -0.75 11.08 12.23
C TYR A 89 -0.93 11.23 13.72
N LEU A 90 -1.92 10.51 14.24
CA LEU A 90 -2.20 10.32 15.64
C LEU A 90 -2.14 8.83 15.97
N LYS A 91 -1.40 8.44 17.01
CA LYS A 91 -1.30 7.05 17.47
C LYS A 91 -1.58 6.97 18.96
N GLY A 92 -2.65 6.25 19.31
CA GLY A 92 -2.97 5.91 20.70
C GLY A 92 -2.58 4.47 21.02
N ILE A 93 -2.05 4.23 22.22
CA ILE A 93 -1.80 2.88 22.72
C ILE A 93 -2.41 2.79 24.12
N ALA A 94 -3.19 1.73 24.37
CA ALA A 94 -3.74 1.41 25.68
C ALA A 94 -3.42 -0.05 26.02
N ASN A 95 -2.85 -0.27 27.21
CA ASN A 95 -2.65 -1.61 27.76
C ASN A 95 -3.83 -1.94 28.66
N THR A 96 -4.71 -2.79 28.21
CA THR A 96 -5.95 -3.18 28.89
C THR A 96 -5.85 -4.60 29.43
N ARG A 97 -6.63 -4.93 30.48
CA ARG A 97 -6.65 -6.29 31.04
C ARG A 97 -7.38 -7.27 30.12
N ALA A 98 -8.47 -6.85 29.48
CA ALA A 98 -9.31 -7.72 28.67
C ALA A 98 -8.76 -7.97 27.25
N LEU A 99 -8.33 -6.88 26.58
CA LEU A 99 -7.90 -6.92 25.17
C LEU A 99 -6.37 -6.94 25.01
N GLY A 100 -5.61 -6.84 26.12
CA GLY A 100 -4.18 -6.68 26.05
C GLY A 100 -3.82 -5.28 25.54
N ARG A 101 -2.83 -5.22 24.66
CA ARG A 101 -2.42 -3.99 24.01
C ARG A 101 -3.37 -3.63 22.86
N VAL A 102 -3.99 -2.46 22.97
CA VAL A 102 -4.85 -1.87 21.94
C VAL A 102 -4.11 -0.71 21.30
N VAL A 103 -4.08 -0.66 19.97
CA VAL A 103 -3.50 0.44 19.20
C VAL A 103 -4.61 1.10 18.40
N VAL A 104 -4.71 2.42 18.45
CA VAL A 104 -5.53 3.25 17.57
C VAL A 104 -4.60 4.09 16.72
N TYR A 105 -4.82 4.12 15.42
CA TYR A 105 -3.99 4.88 14.49
C TYR A 105 -4.85 5.60 13.48
N VAL A 106 -4.55 6.88 13.24
CA VAL A 106 -5.18 7.69 12.21
C VAL A 106 -4.10 8.50 11.51
N SER A 107 -4.09 8.50 10.18
CA SER A 107 -3.19 9.33 9.39
C SER A 107 -3.89 9.99 8.21
N THR A 108 -3.44 11.18 7.85
CA THR A 108 -3.91 11.95 6.70
C THR A 108 -2.74 12.51 5.91
N ASP A 109 -2.90 12.56 4.58
CA ASP A 109 -2.12 13.39 3.67
C ASP A 109 -3.03 14.43 3.00
N PHE A 110 -2.51 15.19 2.03
CA PHE A 110 -3.24 16.28 1.38
C PHE A 110 -3.48 16.01 -0.12
N ARG A 111 -3.71 14.74 -0.48
CA ARG A 111 -3.96 14.27 -1.85
C ARG A 111 -5.43 13.88 -2.11
N GLY A 112 -6.37 14.42 -1.35
CA GLY A 112 -7.78 14.02 -1.37
C GLY A 112 -8.62 14.59 -2.51
N GLY A 113 -8.14 15.57 -3.24
CA GLY A 113 -8.88 16.23 -4.33
C GLY A 113 -8.09 16.21 -5.65
N ALA A 114 -8.48 17.10 -6.55
CA ALA A 114 -7.73 17.33 -7.78
C ALA A 114 -6.28 17.73 -7.47
N GLN A 115 -5.38 17.46 -8.41
CA GLN A 115 -3.97 17.84 -8.26
C GLN A 115 -3.84 19.34 -7.94
N GLY A 116 -3.06 19.66 -6.91
CA GLY A 116 -2.86 21.02 -6.44
C GLY A 116 -3.94 21.57 -5.50
N SER A 117 -5.01 20.82 -5.20
CA SER A 117 -6.07 21.26 -4.26
C SER A 117 -5.64 21.18 -2.79
N TYR A 118 -4.65 20.37 -2.46
CA TYR A 118 -4.20 20.11 -1.09
C TYR A 118 -5.31 19.68 -0.12
N THR A 119 -6.35 19.01 -0.63
CA THR A 119 -7.47 18.52 0.17
C THR A 119 -7.02 17.36 1.07
N PRO A 120 -7.34 17.37 2.37
CA PRO A 120 -7.03 16.27 3.27
C PRO A 120 -7.62 14.94 2.78
N ARG A 121 -6.83 13.86 2.84
CA ARG A 121 -7.25 12.49 2.51
C ARG A 121 -6.97 11.56 3.67
N LEU A 122 -7.99 10.84 4.14
CA LEU A 122 -7.81 9.77 5.12
C LEU A 122 -7.03 8.62 4.47
N ARG A 123 -5.85 8.35 4.99
CA ARG A 123 -5.00 7.22 4.57
C ARG A 123 -5.32 5.98 5.37
N GLU A 124 -5.01 6.05 6.64
CA GLU A 124 -5.21 4.96 7.59
C GLU A 124 -6.08 5.44 8.75
N ALA A 125 -7.00 4.59 9.20
CA ALA A 125 -7.80 4.81 10.39
C ALA A 125 -8.22 3.44 10.93
N TYR A 126 -7.53 2.93 11.96
CA TYR A 126 -7.81 1.61 12.46
C TYR A 126 -7.60 1.48 13.97
N VAL A 127 -8.21 0.43 14.52
CA VAL A 127 -7.92 -0.09 15.85
C VAL A 127 -7.40 -1.52 15.72
N SER A 128 -6.33 -1.85 16.47
CA SER A 128 -5.79 -3.21 16.47
C SER A 128 -5.57 -3.74 17.89
N PHE A 129 -5.86 -5.03 18.10
CA PHE A 129 -5.65 -5.78 19.34
C PHE A 129 -5.67 -7.29 19.09
N LYS A 130 -4.86 -8.04 19.83
CA LYS A 130 -4.80 -9.53 19.77
C LYS A 130 -4.69 -10.08 18.34
N GLY A 131 -3.94 -9.43 17.46
CA GLY A 131 -3.78 -9.82 16.06
C GLY A 131 -4.85 -9.30 15.12
N PHE A 132 -6.00 -8.84 15.61
CA PHE A 132 -7.05 -8.24 14.81
C PHE A 132 -6.74 -6.77 14.48
N THR A 133 -7.11 -6.34 13.29
CA THR A 133 -7.16 -4.94 12.86
C THR A 133 -8.52 -4.67 12.24
N PHE A 134 -9.18 -3.60 12.69
CA PHE A 134 -10.49 -3.16 12.21
C PHE A 134 -10.37 -1.72 11.73
N GLY A 135 -10.75 -1.45 10.49
CA GLY A 135 -10.76 -0.11 9.93
C GLY A 135 -10.09 -0.03 8.57
N ARG A 136 -9.49 1.13 8.27
CA ARG A 136 -8.84 1.38 6.98
C ARG A 136 -7.32 1.33 7.14
N ASP A 137 -6.66 0.52 6.32
CA ASP A 137 -5.21 0.36 6.30
C ASP A 137 -4.78 -0.03 4.87
N VAL A 138 -3.48 -0.17 4.64
CA VAL A 138 -2.97 -0.75 3.40
C VAL A 138 -3.47 -2.18 3.26
N THR A 139 -3.89 -2.53 2.05
CA THR A 139 -4.39 -3.88 1.74
C THR A 139 -3.46 -4.98 2.22
N THR A 140 -4.04 -6.09 2.63
CA THR A 140 -3.29 -7.30 3.02
C THR A 140 -2.58 -7.95 1.83
N PHE A 141 -3.04 -7.65 0.59
CA PHE A 141 -2.39 -8.09 -0.67
C PHE A 141 -1.10 -7.33 -0.97
N CYS A 142 -0.75 -6.29 -0.21
CA CYS A 142 0.49 -5.53 -0.33
C CYS A 142 1.57 -6.00 0.65
N ASP A 143 2.82 -6.03 0.20
CA ASP A 143 4.00 -6.17 1.05
C ASP A 143 4.80 -4.85 1.04
N LEU A 144 4.49 -3.99 2.03
CA LEU A 144 5.14 -2.69 2.14
C LEU A 144 6.66 -2.77 2.37
N ASP A 145 7.12 -3.82 3.05
CA ASP A 145 8.53 -3.97 3.39
C ASP A 145 9.37 -4.40 2.17
N ALA A 146 8.73 -4.97 1.13
CA ALA A 146 9.37 -5.30 -0.15
C ALA A 146 9.40 -4.11 -1.12
N GLY A 147 8.73 -2.99 -0.82
CA GLY A 147 8.76 -1.78 -1.64
C GLY A 147 10.11 -1.06 -1.56
N PRO A 148 10.79 -0.81 -2.69
CA PRO A 148 12.03 -0.06 -2.70
C PRO A 148 11.81 1.41 -2.35
N THR A 149 12.87 2.09 -1.90
CA THR A 149 12.83 3.54 -1.68
C THR A 149 13.02 4.25 -3.02
N THR A 150 11.99 4.96 -3.47
CA THR A 150 11.97 5.79 -4.68
C THR A 150 11.87 7.28 -4.34
N ILE A 151 12.27 8.14 -5.26
CA ILE A 151 12.16 9.60 -5.10
C ILE A 151 10.72 10.04 -5.34
N ASP A 152 10.08 9.51 -6.39
CA ASP A 152 8.68 9.74 -6.68
C ASP A 152 7.76 9.05 -5.65
N PHE A 153 6.51 9.47 -5.60
CA PHE A 153 5.54 8.91 -4.66
C PHE A 153 4.92 7.59 -5.16
N GLN A 154 4.88 7.41 -6.47
CA GLN A 154 4.26 6.25 -7.11
C GLN A 154 5.00 4.94 -6.78
N GLY A 155 6.34 4.95 -6.80
CA GLY A 155 7.14 3.73 -6.66
C GLY A 155 7.26 2.95 -7.96
N PRO A 156 7.68 1.68 -7.91
CA PRO A 156 7.84 0.84 -9.10
C PRO A 156 6.50 0.46 -9.71
N ASN A 157 6.48 0.16 -11.01
CA ASN A 157 5.34 -0.49 -11.65
C ASN A 157 5.05 -1.85 -11.00
N ALA A 158 3.83 -2.35 -11.13
CA ALA A 158 3.37 -3.59 -10.49
C ALA A 158 3.47 -3.61 -8.95
N TYR A 159 3.44 -2.45 -8.32
CA TYR A 159 3.39 -2.36 -6.87
C TYR A 159 1.95 -2.56 -6.37
N ASN A 160 1.74 -3.61 -5.58
CA ASN A 160 0.43 -3.96 -5.04
C ASN A 160 0.04 -3.02 -3.90
N PHE A 161 -0.21 -1.75 -4.19
CA PHE A 161 -0.46 -0.77 -3.16
C PHE A 161 -1.81 -0.10 -3.33
N THR A 162 -2.72 -0.37 -2.40
CA THR A 162 -3.98 0.35 -2.25
C THR A 162 -4.39 0.39 -0.77
N PHE A 163 -5.36 1.24 -0.44
CA PHE A 163 -5.95 1.26 0.91
C PHE A 163 -7.31 0.57 0.87
N ALA A 164 -7.55 -0.30 1.85
CA ALA A 164 -8.82 -0.99 2.01
C ALA A 164 -9.42 -0.77 3.39
N THR A 165 -10.74 -0.71 3.49
CA THR A 165 -11.46 -0.84 4.75
C THR A 165 -11.63 -2.33 5.02
N MET A 166 -11.19 -2.82 6.18
CA MET A 166 -11.03 -4.24 6.39
C MET A 166 -11.23 -4.69 7.83
N ILE A 167 -11.45 -5.99 7.96
CA ILE A 167 -11.16 -6.76 9.15
C ILE A 167 -10.02 -7.71 8.81
N ARG A 168 -8.87 -7.54 9.46
CA ARG A 168 -7.66 -8.34 9.25
C ARG A 168 -7.27 -9.07 10.53
N TYR A 169 -6.81 -10.30 10.38
CA TYR A 169 -6.19 -11.07 11.44
C TYR A 169 -4.78 -11.47 11.05
N GLU A 170 -3.82 -11.21 11.93
CA GLU A 170 -2.42 -11.54 11.71
C GLU A 170 -1.86 -12.26 12.96
N VAL A 171 -1.18 -13.36 12.74
CA VAL A 171 -0.56 -14.14 13.82
C VAL A 171 0.89 -14.46 13.48
N PRO A 172 1.83 -14.00 14.32
CA PRO A 172 3.21 -14.45 14.26
C PRO A 172 3.33 -15.79 15.02
N PHE A 173 4.18 -16.69 14.56
CA PHE A 173 4.50 -17.95 15.21
C PHE A 173 5.97 -18.35 14.94
N ALA A 174 6.44 -19.45 15.52
CA ALA A 174 7.83 -19.89 15.44
C ALA A 174 8.84 -18.76 15.79
N ASN A 175 8.64 -18.11 16.94
CA ASN A 175 9.47 -17.00 17.43
C ASN A 175 9.58 -15.85 16.42
N ASP A 176 8.47 -15.44 15.82
CA ASP A 176 8.36 -14.38 14.80
C ASP A 176 9.09 -14.68 13.48
N HIS A 177 9.52 -15.94 13.25
CA HIS A 177 10.04 -16.34 11.95
C HIS A 177 8.96 -16.48 10.90
N LEU A 178 7.79 -16.91 11.33
CA LEU A 178 6.65 -17.16 10.47
C LEU A 178 5.52 -16.20 10.83
N LYS A 179 4.81 -15.70 9.84
CA LYS A 179 3.63 -14.85 10.00
C LYS A 179 2.57 -15.29 8.99
N PHE A 180 1.35 -15.44 9.48
CA PHE A 180 0.17 -15.66 8.68
C PHE A 180 -0.75 -14.46 8.80
N GLY A 181 -1.39 -14.04 7.71
CA GLY A 181 -2.39 -12.99 7.71
C GLY A 181 -3.53 -13.30 6.76
N LEU A 182 -4.72 -12.90 7.16
CA LEU A 182 -5.98 -13.09 6.44
C LEU A 182 -6.82 -11.83 6.64
N ALA A 183 -7.52 -11.36 5.61
CA ALA A 183 -8.46 -10.26 5.76
C ALA A 183 -9.75 -10.48 4.96
N ALA A 184 -10.79 -9.74 5.37
CA ALA A 184 -11.97 -9.44 4.59
C ALA A 184 -11.93 -7.93 4.31
N GLU A 185 -11.76 -7.56 3.05
CA GLU A 185 -11.57 -6.18 2.59
C GLU A 185 -12.77 -5.70 1.78
N LEU A 186 -13.19 -4.46 1.99
CA LEU A 186 -14.23 -3.86 1.17
C LEU A 186 -13.75 -3.76 -0.29
N PRO A 187 -14.45 -4.40 -1.24
CA PRO A 187 -14.03 -4.42 -2.62
C PRO A 187 -14.05 -3.01 -3.24
N SER A 188 -13.04 -2.75 -4.06
CA SER A 188 -13.03 -1.62 -4.99
C SER A 188 -12.82 -2.18 -6.38
N VAL A 189 -13.78 -2.00 -7.26
CA VAL A 189 -13.81 -2.57 -8.61
C VAL A 189 -13.70 -1.46 -9.63
N SER A 190 -12.79 -1.63 -10.58
CA SER A 190 -12.60 -0.70 -11.69
C SER A 190 -12.45 -1.48 -12.99
N GLY A 191 -13.54 -1.59 -13.74
CA GLY A 191 -13.59 -2.29 -15.02
C GLY A 191 -14.23 -1.46 -16.11
N THR A 192 -14.13 -1.92 -17.35
CA THR A 192 -14.81 -1.36 -18.51
C THR A 192 -16.19 -1.99 -18.63
N PHE A 193 -17.24 -1.20 -18.43
CA PHE A 193 -18.61 -1.70 -18.39
C PHE A 193 -19.26 -1.82 -19.78
N GLY A 194 -18.77 -1.05 -20.77
CA GLY A 194 -19.42 -0.97 -22.09
C GLY A 194 -20.83 -0.36 -22.00
N GLU A 195 -21.71 -0.75 -22.95
CA GLU A 195 -23.11 -0.30 -23.02
C GLU A 195 -24.07 -1.29 -22.34
N THR A 196 -23.60 -2.49 -22.00
CA THR A 196 -24.46 -3.60 -21.53
C THR A 196 -24.42 -3.79 -20.02
N PHE A 197 -23.39 -3.30 -19.36
CA PHE A 197 -23.19 -3.54 -17.93
C PHE A 197 -23.19 -2.25 -17.13
N ASP A 198 -23.77 -2.31 -15.92
CA ASP A 198 -23.81 -1.20 -14.98
C ASP A 198 -23.09 -1.54 -13.69
N PRO A 199 -22.41 -0.56 -13.07
CA PRO A 199 -21.82 -0.71 -11.75
C PRO A 199 -22.89 -0.83 -10.68
N ILE A 200 -22.73 -1.81 -9.78
CA ILE A 200 -23.58 -2.00 -8.62
C ILE A 200 -22.75 -2.20 -7.36
N PRO A 201 -23.32 -1.98 -6.16
CA PRO A 201 -22.61 -2.28 -4.92
C PRO A 201 -22.16 -3.73 -4.85
N GLN A 202 -20.90 -3.93 -4.46
CA GLN A 202 -20.33 -5.25 -4.29
C GLN A 202 -20.94 -5.97 -3.09
N ARG A 203 -21.14 -7.29 -3.17
CA ARG A 203 -21.90 -8.08 -2.18
C ARG A 203 -21.03 -8.94 -1.27
N VAL A 204 -19.79 -9.24 -1.69
CA VAL A 204 -18.87 -10.13 -0.97
C VAL A 204 -17.55 -9.40 -0.79
N PRO A 205 -16.91 -9.44 0.39
CA PRO A 205 -15.57 -8.91 0.58
C PRO A 205 -14.54 -9.59 -0.31
N ASP A 206 -13.46 -8.89 -0.64
CA ASP A 206 -12.23 -9.48 -1.15
C ASP A 206 -11.51 -10.20 0.01
N PHE A 207 -10.91 -11.36 -0.28
CA PHE A 207 -10.23 -12.19 0.73
C PHE A 207 -8.74 -12.36 0.40
N PRO A 208 -7.89 -11.40 0.76
CA PRO A 208 -6.45 -11.61 0.69
C PRO A 208 -5.95 -12.45 1.86
N VAL A 209 -4.96 -13.32 1.57
CA VAL A 209 -4.28 -14.18 2.54
C VAL A 209 -2.78 -14.19 2.24
N TYR A 210 -1.93 -14.16 3.26
CA TYR A 210 -0.50 -14.29 3.07
C TYR A 210 0.18 -15.19 4.08
N PHE A 211 1.32 -15.72 3.66
CA PHE A 211 2.29 -16.42 4.49
C PHE A 211 3.66 -15.79 4.29
N GLN A 212 4.34 -15.49 5.39
CA GLN A 212 5.66 -14.85 5.38
C GLN A 212 6.63 -15.65 6.22
N TYR A 213 7.85 -15.84 5.69
CA TYR A 213 9.01 -16.34 6.42
C TYR A 213 10.04 -15.22 6.56
N ALA A 214 10.45 -14.93 7.81
CA ALA A 214 11.40 -13.89 8.13
C ALA A 214 12.65 -14.47 8.78
N TRP A 215 13.82 -13.96 8.39
CA TRP A 215 15.12 -14.37 8.92
C TRP A 215 16.00 -13.16 9.21
N GLY A 216 17.23 -13.43 9.67
CA GLY A 216 18.14 -12.41 10.18
C GLY A 216 17.95 -12.16 11.68
N ALA A 217 18.96 -11.54 12.31
CA ALA A 217 18.96 -11.31 13.76
C ALA A 217 17.81 -10.39 14.23
N LYS A 218 17.33 -9.51 13.34
CA LYS A 218 16.22 -8.57 13.60
C LYS A 218 14.95 -8.93 12.88
N ARG A 219 14.88 -10.08 12.18
CA ARG A 219 13.78 -10.42 11.26
C ARG A 219 13.57 -9.35 10.18
N ASP A 220 14.66 -8.79 9.70
CA ASP A 220 14.70 -7.69 8.75
C ASP A 220 14.81 -8.16 7.27
N SER A 221 14.93 -9.46 7.06
CA SER A 221 14.81 -10.10 5.75
C SER A 221 13.60 -11.02 5.75
N HIS A 222 12.87 -11.07 4.64
CA HIS A 222 11.71 -11.95 4.53
C HIS A 222 11.42 -12.34 3.08
N PHE A 223 10.66 -13.41 2.95
CA PHE A 223 9.94 -13.83 1.76
C PHE A 223 8.46 -13.99 2.10
N ARG A 224 7.59 -13.45 1.27
CA ARG A 224 6.14 -13.49 1.44
C ARG A 224 5.49 -14.02 0.16
N VAL A 225 4.50 -14.89 0.34
CA VAL A 225 3.55 -15.28 -0.71
C VAL A 225 2.18 -14.80 -0.27
N THR A 226 1.47 -14.14 -1.17
CA THR A 226 0.13 -13.60 -0.92
C THR A 226 -0.80 -14.04 -2.03
N GLY A 227 -2.04 -14.37 -1.70
CA GLY A 227 -3.12 -14.63 -2.64
C GLY A 227 -4.31 -13.75 -2.35
N VAL A 228 -5.14 -13.49 -3.35
CA VAL A 228 -6.44 -12.81 -3.20
C VAL A 228 -7.49 -13.47 -4.07
N VAL A 229 -8.72 -13.55 -3.54
CA VAL A 229 -9.91 -14.00 -4.28
C VAL A 229 -10.97 -12.91 -4.15
N ARG A 230 -11.66 -12.62 -5.27
CA ARG A 230 -12.62 -11.52 -5.41
C ARG A 230 -13.88 -11.97 -6.12
N ASP A 231 -15.03 -11.38 -5.77
CA ASP A 231 -16.29 -11.46 -6.50
C ASP A 231 -16.56 -10.11 -7.18
N LEU A 232 -16.37 -10.03 -8.51
CA LEU A 232 -16.66 -8.84 -9.29
C LEU A 232 -18.12 -8.87 -9.71
N TYR A 233 -18.98 -8.11 -9.01
CA TYR A 233 -20.43 -8.18 -9.14
C TYR A 233 -20.96 -7.02 -9.98
N LEU A 234 -21.74 -7.33 -11.03
CA LEU A 234 -22.18 -6.41 -12.08
C LEU A 234 -23.65 -6.62 -12.39
N HIS A 235 -24.32 -5.56 -12.87
CA HIS A 235 -25.66 -5.67 -13.47
C HIS A 235 -25.57 -5.75 -14.99
N ASN A 236 -26.23 -6.75 -15.59
CA ASN A 236 -26.38 -6.85 -17.05
C ASN A 236 -27.71 -6.24 -17.45
N ALA A 237 -27.67 -5.03 -18.03
CA ALA A 237 -28.86 -4.28 -18.41
C ALA A 237 -29.65 -4.96 -19.57
N ALA A 238 -29.00 -5.72 -20.43
CA ALA A 238 -29.67 -6.41 -21.54
C ALA A 238 -30.54 -7.59 -21.07
N THR A 239 -30.11 -8.29 -20.00
CA THR A 239 -30.85 -9.44 -19.43
C THR A 239 -31.67 -9.08 -18.22
N GLY A 240 -31.43 -7.92 -17.60
CA GLY A 240 -32.00 -7.52 -16.32
C GLY A 240 -31.49 -8.31 -15.09
N ASN A 241 -30.45 -9.12 -15.27
CA ASN A 241 -29.88 -9.95 -14.22
C ASN A 241 -28.52 -9.45 -13.76
N ASN A 242 -28.16 -9.77 -12.51
CA ASN A 242 -26.83 -9.53 -12.01
C ASN A 242 -25.94 -10.74 -12.31
N THR A 243 -24.67 -10.49 -12.58
CA THR A 243 -23.66 -11.50 -12.86
C THR A 243 -22.43 -11.30 -11.99
N SER A 244 -21.67 -12.36 -11.80
CA SER A 244 -20.42 -12.36 -11.05
C SER A 244 -19.28 -12.91 -11.89
N LEU A 245 -18.11 -12.28 -11.73
CA LEU A 245 -16.85 -12.80 -12.26
C LEU A 245 -15.92 -13.11 -11.09
N LEU A 246 -15.21 -14.22 -11.17
CA LEU A 246 -14.15 -14.56 -10.23
C LEU A 246 -12.89 -13.78 -10.57
N GLY A 247 -12.48 -12.86 -9.69
CA GLY A 247 -11.15 -12.26 -9.71
C GLY A 247 -10.22 -13.04 -8.78
N TRP A 248 -8.97 -13.19 -9.18
CA TRP A 248 -7.96 -13.84 -8.34
C TRP A 248 -6.56 -13.34 -8.67
N GLY A 249 -5.66 -13.43 -7.68
CA GLY A 249 -4.27 -13.06 -7.90
C GLY A 249 -3.34 -13.71 -6.90
N VAL A 250 -2.09 -13.82 -7.31
CA VAL A 250 -0.97 -14.30 -6.47
C VAL A 250 0.20 -13.34 -6.58
N GLN A 251 0.90 -13.18 -5.47
CA GLN A 251 2.09 -12.35 -5.36
C GLN A 251 3.17 -13.11 -4.61
N ALA A 252 4.42 -12.97 -5.06
CA ALA A 252 5.61 -13.36 -4.30
C ALA A 252 6.49 -12.14 -4.14
N SER A 253 6.92 -11.86 -2.90
CA SER A 253 7.69 -10.67 -2.58
C SER A 253 8.81 -10.97 -1.60
N THR A 254 9.86 -10.14 -1.61
CA THR A 254 11.02 -10.32 -0.74
C THR A 254 11.71 -9.00 -0.44
N CYS A 255 12.22 -8.89 0.78
CA CYS A 255 13.20 -7.90 1.18
C CYS A 255 14.37 -8.62 1.85
N ILE A 256 15.57 -8.48 1.31
CA ILE A 256 16.77 -9.18 1.80
C ILE A 256 17.80 -8.14 2.22
N ASN A 257 18.11 -8.10 3.51
CA ASN A 257 19.14 -7.23 4.08
C ASN A 257 20.45 -7.97 4.26
N LEU A 258 21.47 -7.59 3.49
CA LEU A 258 22.80 -8.16 3.53
C LEU A 258 23.77 -7.22 4.27
N ALA A 259 24.20 -7.64 5.47
CA ALA A 259 25.23 -6.98 6.27
C ALA A 259 25.03 -5.45 6.49
N ARG A 260 23.81 -4.94 6.45
CA ARG A 260 23.45 -3.52 6.53
C ARG A 260 23.98 -2.63 5.41
N VAL A 261 24.69 -3.20 4.44
CA VAL A 261 25.28 -2.50 3.30
C VAL A 261 24.35 -2.56 2.10
N LEU A 262 23.78 -3.72 1.83
CA LEU A 262 22.93 -3.96 0.66
C LEU A 262 21.56 -4.44 1.09
N THR A 263 20.51 -3.82 0.55
CA THR A 263 19.13 -4.31 0.63
C THR A 263 18.64 -4.62 -0.77
N ILE A 264 18.11 -5.82 -0.98
CA ILE A 264 17.52 -6.26 -2.24
C ILE A 264 16.01 -6.32 -2.04
N TYR A 265 15.26 -5.81 -2.99
CA TYR A 265 13.80 -5.84 -3.05
C TYR A 265 13.35 -6.58 -4.29
N GLY A 266 12.30 -7.36 -4.17
CA GLY A 266 11.70 -8.07 -5.29
C GLY A 266 10.22 -8.30 -5.08
N ASN A 267 9.47 -8.25 -6.17
CA ASN A 267 8.05 -8.55 -6.22
C ASN A 267 7.69 -9.11 -7.59
N GLY A 268 6.80 -10.06 -7.62
CA GLY A 268 6.15 -10.55 -8.83
C GLY A 268 4.69 -10.82 -8.53
N VAL A 269 3.80 -10.39 -9.41
CA VAL A 269 2.34 -10.53 -9.29
C VAL A 269 1.76 -11.05 -10.59
N TYR A 270 0.78 -11.93 -10.48
CA TYR A 270 -0.02 -12.45 -11.57
C TYR A 270 -1.46 -12.65 -11.11
N GLY A 271 -2.42 -12.39 -12.01
CA GLY A 271 -3.83 -12.66 -11.72
C GLY A 271 -4.76 -12.11 -12.77
N GLU A 272 -6.05 -12.24 -12.50
CA GLU A 272 -7.14 -11.74 -13.32
C GLU A 272 -8.13 -10.96 -12.48
N GLY A 273 -8.57 -9.80 -12.97
CA GLY A 273 -9.50 -8.94 -12.24
C GLY A 273 -8.91 -8.33 -10.96
N ILE A 274 -7.61 -8.06 -10.92
CA ILE A 274 -6.89 -7.52 -9.75
C ILE A 274 -6.21 -6.18 -10.02
N THR A 275 -6.42 -5.57 -11.16
CA THR A 275 -5.69 -4.35 -11.57
C THR A 275 -5.92 -3.19 -10.60
N ASN A 276 -7.07 -3.16 -9.92
CA ASN A 276 -7.34 -2.14 -8.93
C ASN A 276 -6.48 -2.26 -7.64
N TYR A 277 -5.81 -3.37 -7.43
CA TYR A 277 -4.79 -3.54 -6.38
C TYR A 277 -3.41 -3.02 -6.78
N ILE A 278 -3.16 -2.83 -8.08
CA ILE A 278 -1.88 -2.39 -8.61
C ILE A 278 -1.90 -0.87 -8.74
N GLN A 279 -0.97 -0.20 -8.07
CA GLN A 279 -1.02 1.25 -7.90
C GLN A 279 -1.07 2.03 -9.21
N ASP A 280 -0.30 1.62 -10.22
CA ASP A 280 -0.21 2.26 -11.53
C ASP A 280 -1.35 1.88 -12.50
N LEU A 281 -2.14 0.84 -12.18
CA LEU A 281 -3.30 0.40 -12.96
C LEU A 281 -4.63 0.69 -12.25
N SER A 282 -4.60 1.09 -10.99
CA SER A 282 -5.79 1.32 -10.18
C SER A 282 -6.64 2.46 -10.75
N GLY A 283 -7.95 2.19 -10.92
CA GLY A 283 -8.91 3.16 -11.43
C GLY A 283 -8.93 3.31 -12.96
N LEU A 284 -8.10 2.56 -13.70
CA LEU A 284 -8.03 2.65 -15.17
C LEU A 284 -9.06 1.78 -15.90
N GLY A 285 -9.88 1.00 -15.21
CA GLY A 285 -10.95 0.21 -15.83
C GLY A 285 -10.52 -1.17 -16.33
N TYR A 286 -9.43 -1.74 -15.79
CA TYR A 286 -8.86 -2.98 -16.31
C TYR A 286 -9.15 -4.24 -15.47
N ASP A 287 -10.01 -4.19 -14.46
CA ASP A 287 -10.39 -5.42 -13.74
C ASP A 287 -11.15 -6.40 -14.67
N PHE A 288 -11.98 -5.87 -15.57
CA PHE A 288 -12.73 -6.65 -16.56
C PHE A 288 -13.08 -5.78 -17.77
N THR A 289 -13.45 -6.45 -18.87
CA THR A 289 -13.92 -5.82 -20.12
C THR A 289 -15.06 -6.64 -20.70
N PRO A 290 -15.98 -6.04 -21.49
CA PRO A 290 -16.88 -6.81 -22.33
C PRO A 290 -16.11 -7.77 -23.23
N ASP A 291 -16.68 -8.96 -23.47
CA ASP A 291 -16.09 -9.92 -24.39
C ASP A 291 -16.10 -9.33 -25.82
N PRO A 292 -14.97 -9.26 -26.53
CA PRO A 292 -14.91 -8.72 -27.89
C PRO A 292 -15.77 -9.49 -28.91
N GLN A 293 -16.08 -10.75 -28.64
CA GLN A 293 -16.89 -11.61 -29.51
C GLN A 293 -18.37 -11.59 -29.13
N ASP A 294 -18.70 -11.31 -27.88
CA ASP A 294 -20.07 -11.27 -27.37
C ASP A 294 -20.22 -10.14 -26.33
N PRO A 295 -20.53 -8.91 -26.71
CA PRO A 295 -20.66 -7.77 -25.79
C PRO A 295 -21.72 -7.95 -24.70
N ALA A 296 -22.56 -8.99 -24.76
CA ALA A 296 -23.47 -9.37 -23.71
C ALA A 296 -22.79 -10.14 -22.55
N LYS A 297 -21.53 -10.50 -22.72
CA LYS A 297 -20.67 -11.15 -21.72
C LYS A 297 -19.53 -10.26 -21.31
N VAL A 298 -19.03 -10.49 -20.11
CA VAL A 298 -17.80 -9.85 -19.59
C VAL A 298 -16.78 -10.91 -19.24
N GLN A 299 -15.52 -10.53 -19.33
CA GLN A 299 -14.39 -11.35 -18.94
C GLN A 299 -13.41 -10.56 -18.07
N THR A 300 -12.79 -11.23 -17.12
CA THR A 300 -11.68 -10.67 -16.35
C THR A 300 -10.48 -10.42 -17.23
N MET A 301 -9.76 -9.35 -16.97
CA MET A 301 -8.52 -9.07 -17.69
C MET A 301 -7.34 -9.68 -16.93
N PRO A 302 -6.50 -10.49 -17.62
CA PRO A 302 -5.26 -10.97 -17.03
C PRO A 302 -4.25 -9.83 -16.92
N MET A 303 -3.48 -9.84 -15.82
CA MET A 303 -2.35 -8.96 -15.63
C MET A 303 -1.19 -9.69 -15.00
N TRP A 304 0.01 -9.27 -15.31
CA TRP A 304 1.21 -9.66 -14.61
C TRP A 304 2.21 -8.51 -14.54
N GLY A 305 3.07 -8.56 -13.56
CA GLY A 305 4.12 -7.57 -13.45
C GLY A 305 5.12 -7.94 -12.37
N TRP A 306 6.25 -7.26 -12.38
CA TRP A 306 7.31 -7.47 -11.40
C TRP A 306 8.18 -6.24 -11.24
N TYR A 307 8.90 -6.19 -10.13
CA TYR A 307 10.02 -5.28 -9.94
C TYR A 307 11.16 -5.97 -9.20
N GLY A 308 12.37 -5.53 -9.51
CA GLY A 308 13.58 -5.85 -8.78
C GLY A 308 14.38 -4.59 -8.53
N ALA A 309 14.81 -4.38 -7.29
CA ALA A 309 15.57 -3.19 -6.91
C ALA A 309 16.63 -3.51 -5.87
N ALA A 310 17.64 -2.66 -5.82
CA ALA A 310 18.70 -2.74 -4.81
C ALA A 310 18.98 -1.36 -4.20
N ARG A 311 19.29 -1.35 -2.92
CA ARG A 311 19.76 -0.17 -2.19
C ARG A 311 21.09 -0.45 -1.53
N ILE A 312 22.12 0.35 -1.87
CA ILE A 312 23.44 0.29 -1.28
C ILE A 312 23.57 1.43 -0.27
N ASN A 313 23.77 1.09 1.00
CA ASN A 313 23.98 2.07 2.08
C ASN A 313 25.49 2.41 2.16
N ILE A 314 25.87 3.54 1.62
CA ILE A 314 27.27 4.03 1.65
C ILE A 314 27.61 4.50 3.06
N LEU A 315 26.76 5.33 3.63
CA LEU A 315 26.83 5.76 5.03
C LEU A 315 25.50 5.41 5.71
N PRO A 316 25.47 4.49 6.68
CA PRO A 316 24.25 4.05 7.33
C PRO A 316 23.40 5.24 7.81
N GLN A 317 22.13 5.26 7.42
CA GLN A 317 21.14 6.30 7.74
C GLN A 317 21.44 7.72 7.22
N ARG A 318 22.47 7.91 6.40
CA ARG A 318 22.87 9.22 5.89
C ARG A 318 22.93 9.29 4.37
N LEU A 319 23.53 8.27 3.75
CA LEU A 319 23.72 8.25 2.30
C LEU A 319 23.51 6.83 1.76
N PHE A 320 22.64 6.71 0.78
CA PHE A 320 22.44 5.48 0.03
C PHE A 320 22.20 5.79 -1.44
N ILE A 321 22.42 4.79 -2.28
CA ILE A 321 22.05 4.77 -3.69
C ILE A 321 21.04 3.64 -3.85
N SER A 322 19.95 3.90 -4.56
CA SER A 322 19.00 2.86 -4.95
C SER A 322 18.74 2.92 -6.45
N GLY A 323 18.51 1.75 -7.03
CA GLY A 323 18.15 1.59 -8.43
C GLY A 323 17.36 0.30 -8.62
N GLY A 324 16.56 0.24 -9.67
CA GLY A 324 15.76 -0.92 -9.97
C GLY A 324 15.13 -0.83 -11.35
N TYR A 325 14.46 -1.93 -11.70
CA TYR A 325 13.66 -2.05 -12.90
C TYR A 325 12.30 -2.64 -12.55
N SER A 326 11.26 -2.20 -13.27
CA SER A 326 9.89 -2.68 -13.06
C SER A 326 9.09 -2.63 -14.36
N GLU A 327 8.14 -3.55 -14.49
CA GLU A 327 7.17 -3.55 -15.59
C GLU A 327 5.84 -4.15 -15.15
N ALA A 328 4.75 -3.77 -15.85
CA ALA A 328 3.40 -4.28 -15.66
C ALA A 328 2.72 -4.45 -17.04
N HIS A 329 2.00 -5.54 -17.19
CA HIS A 329 1.29 -5.91 -18.41
C HIS A 329 -0.14 -6.34 -18.11
#